data_0da1de0e07aad83f35be7ed967801b98
#
_entry.id   0da1de0e07aad83f35be7ed967801b98
#
_cell.length_a   1.000
_cell.length_b   1.000
_cell.length_c   1.000
_cell.angle_alpha   90.00
_cell.angle_beta   90.00
_cell.angle_gamma   90.00
#
_symmetry.space_group_name_H-M   'P 1'
#
loop_
_entity.id
_entity.type
_entity.pdbx_description
1 polymer ?
#
loop_
_entity_poly.entity_id
_entity_poly.type
_entity_poly.pdbx_seq_one_letter_code
_entity_poly.pdbx_strand_id
1 'polypeptide(L)'
;MNLLKALSIVSGMTLLSRILGFVRDLVIARIFGSGMQTDAFFVALTVPNLLRRLFAEGAFSQAFVPILGEYKTKSEVKNDLSETKILVDRTATLLAWALILVTLIGVIATPLVVFLTAPGFLSAENGSQKYELTVNLMKITFPYIFFISLVAMAGGILNTWKKFAIPAVTPTLLNISFISMSLLAAPYFDEPIYALAWAVFIGGVLQLALQIPALLKISMLPSINFNFFNPMNLYKLLKIAVQDEGVKRILWLMFPALLGVSVSQISLILNNIFASYLQNGSVSWLYFADRLMEFPAGLLGAALGTILLPSLSEYNAKGWKEKYSELLDWGLKLTFLLATPAALGLAILALPLISTLFFTGEFSQHSVYQTRLALWAYASGLPALILIKVLAPGFYAKQNIKTPVKIAILTLCITQILNVILVLLLNFQHMGLALSISLAAWINAGFLFFKLNQHKVYFNYSVAEWIKFLLKLLTALALMSASLFLLVGSDESWLQITQIQRAIKLFGVIIVGILVYFATLFVLGFRLKDFKRHV
;
A
#
# COMPACT_ATOMS: atom_id res chain seq x y z
N MET A 1 -12.13 -27.69 -4.06
CA MET A 1 -11.08 -27.27 -3.09
C MET A 1 -11.80 -26.69 -1.88
N ASN A 2 -11.46 -27.11 -0.66
CA ASN A 2 -12.11 -26.57 0.55
C ASN A 2 -11.76 -25.08 0.71
N LEU A 3 -12.75 -24.24 0.88
CA LEU A 3 -12.60 -22.76 0.94
C LEU A 3 -11.63 -22.34 2.05
N LEU A 4 -11.65 -23.05 3.20
CA LEU A 4 -10.72 -22.85 4.32
C LEU A 4 -9.27 -23.13 3.92
N LYS A 5 -9.03 -24.20 3.14
CA LYS A 5 -7.68 -24.51 2.63
C LYS A 5 -7.19 -23.44 1.67
N ALA A 6 -8.06 -22.92 0.78
CA ALA A 6 -7.71 -21.82 -0.11
C ALA A 6 -7.36 -20.55 0.67
N LEU A 7 -8.18 -20.20 1.67
CA LEU A 7 -7.96 -19.04 2.52
C LEU A 7 -6.63 -19.15 3.28
N SER A 8 -6.34 -20.30 3.88
CA SER A 8 -5.09 -20.52 4.63
C SER A 8 -3.86 -20.40 3.72
N ILE A 9 -3.92 -20.93 2.49
CA ILE A 9 -2.83 -20.81 1.52
C ILE A 9 -2.61 -19.34 1.12
N VAL A 10 -3.67 -18.63 0.75
CA VAL A 10 -3.58 -17.21 0.34
C VAL A 10 -3.06 -16.37 1.49
N SER A 11 -3.58 -16.54 2.71
CA SER A 11 -3.13 -15.79 3.89
C SER A 11 -1.66 -16.09 4.22
N GLY A 12 -1.23 -17.35 4.16
CA GLY A 12 0.16 -17.74 4.39
C GLY A 12 1.12 -17.15 3.35
N MET A 13 0.75 -17.18 2.06
CA MET A 13 1.56 -16.57 0.99
C MET A 13 1.61 -15.05 1.09
N THR A 14 0.51 -14.41 1.48
CA THR A 14 0.47 -12.97 1.73
C THR A 14 1.37 -12.59 2.91
N LEU A 15 1.35 -13.37 4.00
CA LEU A 15 2.23 -13.15 5.15
C LEU A 15 3.70 -13.30 4.75
N LEU A 16 4.04 -14.35 4.01
CA LEU A 16 5.39 -14.57 3.49
C LEU A 16 5.85 -13.39 2.63
N SER A 17 4.99 -12.89 1.72
CA SER A 17 5.29 -11.73 0.89
C SER A 17 5.54 -10.46 1.72
N ARG A 18 4.79 -10.24 2.81
CA ARG A 18 4.99 -9.10 3.72
C ARG A 18 6.31 -9.21 4.48
N ILE A 19 6.65 -10.41 4.98
CA ILE A 19 7.93 -10.65 5.66
C ILE A 19 9.09 -10.39 4.69
N LEU A 20 9.03 -10.95 3.48
CA LEU A 20 10.07 -10.72 2.47
C LEU A 20 10.14 -9.25 2.03
N GLY A 21 9.02 -8.55 1.97
CA GLY A 21 8.99 -7.10 1.71
C GLY A 21 9.70 -6.31 2.81
N PHE A 22 9.52 -6.70 4.07
CA PHE A 22 10.22 -6.09 5.18
C PHE A 22 11.74 -6.39 5.16
N VAL A 23 12.12 -7.65 4.91
CA VAL A 23 13.54 -8.04 4.75
C VAL A 23 14.20 -7.28 3.60
N ARG A 24 13.49 -7.10 2.47
CA ARG A 24 13.96 -6.26 1.36
C ARG A 24 14.29 -4.84 1.82
N ASP A 25 13.38 -4.21 2.57
CA ASP A 25 13.57 -2.83 3.03
C ASP A 25 14.75 -2.71 4.01
N LEU A 26 14.99 -3.73 4.86
CA LEU A 26 16.19 -3.82 5.69
C LEU A 26 17.47 -3.93 4.85
N VAL A 27 17.46 -4.75 3.81
CA VAL A 27 18.62 -4.93 2.91
C VAL A 27 18.90 -3.64 2.14
N ILE A 28 17.85 -2.97 1.62
CA ILE A 28 18.00 -1.67 0.93
C ILE A 28 18.62 -0.63 1.87
N ALA A 29 18.09 -0.48 3.09
CA ALA A 29 18.60 0.46 4.07
C ALA A 29 20.07 0.19 4.41
N ARG A 30 20.44 -1.09 4.57
CA ARG A 30 21.81 -1.50 4.93
C ARG A 30 22.84 -1.23 3.84
N ILE A 31 22.49 -1.50 2.57
CA ILE A 31 23.43 -1.46 1.45
C ILE A 31 23.48 -0.07 0.82
N PHE A 32 22.35 0.60 0.69
CA PHE A 32 22.24 1.88 -0.02
C PHE A 32 22.02 3.08 0.90
N GLY A 33 21.68 2.84 2.16
CA GLY A 33 21.41 3.90 3.12
C GLY A 33 20.18 4.76 2.75
N SER A 34 20.25 6.04 3.13
CA SER A 34 19.30 7.06 2.74
C SER A 34 20.04 8.33 2.29
N GLY A 35 19.78 8.80 1.09
CA GLY A 35 20.50 9.93 0.50
C GLY A 35 20.08 10.18 -0.94
N MET A 36 20.93 10.85 -1.70
CA MET A 36 20.66 11.26 -3.08
C MET A 36 20.27 10.06 -3.97
N GLN A 37 21.03 8.97 -3.89
CA GLN A 37 20.82 7.81 -4.76
C GLN A 37 19.51 7.05 -4.44
N THR A 38 19.23 6.83 -3.16
CA THR A 38 17.98 6.17 -2.72
C THR A 38 16.76 7.03 -2.97
N ASP A 39 16.86 8.36 -2.81
CA ASP A 39 15.79 9.28 -3.20
C ASP A 39 15.50 9.20 -4.70
N ALA A 40 16.56 9.22 -5.54
CA ALA A 40 16.44 9.08 -6.98
C ALA A 40 15.73 7.77 -7.37
N PHE A 41 16.09 6.67 -6.72
CA PHE A 41 15.46 5.37 -6.96
C PHE A 41 13.99 5.34 -6.52
N PHE A 42 13.64 5.84 -5.34
CA PHE A 42 12.24 5.83 -4.89
C PHE A 42 11.34 6.70 -5.75
N VAL A 43 11.84 7.85 -6.23
CA VAL A 43 11.12 8.67 -7.21
C VAL A 43 11.00 7.96 -8.55
N ALA A 44 12.08 7.33 -9.04
CA ALA A 44 12.05 6.55 -10.28
C ALA A 44 11.05 5.39 -10.24
N LEU A 45 10.79 4.82 -9.06
CA LEU A 45 9.82 3.74 -8.85
C LEU A 45 8.37 4.23 -8.70
N THR A 46 8.15 5.54 -8.47
CA THR A 46 6.80 6.08 -8.19
C THR A 46 5.83 5.84 -9.33
N VAL A 47 6.20 6.22 -10.57
CA VAL A 47 5.31 6.10 -11.73
C VAL A 47 5.07 4.64 -12.13
N PRO A 48 6.07 3.75 -12.21
CA PRO A 48 5.84 2.32 -12.36
C PRO A 48 4.89 1.72 -11.34
N ASN A 49 5.04 2.07 -10.06
CA ASN A 49 4.14 1.62 -9.00
C ASN A 49 2.73 2.20 -9.10
N LEU A 50 2.60 3.46 -9.48
CA LEU A 50 1.32 4.10 -9.74
C LEU A 50 0.55 3.33 -10.82
N LEU A 51 1.18 3.09 -11.95
CA LEU A 51 0.57 2.38 -13.06
C LEU A 51 0.27 0.92 -12.70
N ARG A 52 1.14 0.27 -11.92
CA ARG A 52 0.87 -1.05 -11.34
C ARG A 52 -0.43 -1.04 -10.51
N ARG A 53 -0.60 -0.07 -9.63
CA ARG A 53 -1.82 0.04 -8.80
C ARG A 53 -3.07 0.34 -9.64
N LEU A 54 -2.95 1.19 -10.65
CA LEU A 54 -4.05 1.50 -11.55
C LEU A 54 -4.49 0.29 -12.38
N PHE A 55 -3.55 -0.40 -13.01
CA PHE A 55 -3.84 -1.50 -13.93
C PHE A 55 -3.97 -2.83 -13.20
N ALA A 56 -2.98 -3.22 -12.40
CA ALA A 56 -2.89 -4.57 -11.84
C ALA A 56 -3.84 -4.82 -10.66
N GLU A 57 -3.90 -3.88 -9.71
CA GLU A 57 -4.68 -4.04 -8.47
C GLU A 57 -6.07 -3.39 -8.56
N GLY A 58 -6.25 -2.45 -9.49
CA GLY A 58 -7.43 -1.61 -9.57
C GLY A 58 -8.34 -1.92 -10.75
N ALA A 59 -8.33 -1.05 -11.73
CA ALA A 59 -9.36 -1.00 -12.77
C ALA A 59 -9.44 -2.22 -13.67
N PHE A 60 -8.27 -2.77 -14.10
CA PHE A 60 -8.28 -3.91 -15.02
C PHE A 60 -8.85 -5.18 -14.36
N SER A 61 -8.37 -5.54 -13.18
CA SER A 61 -8.85 -6.75 -12.49
C SER A 61 -10.34 -6.67 -12.13
N GLN A 62 -10.82 -5.49 -11.74
CA GLN A 62 -12.24 -5.28 -11.41
C GLN A 62 -13.15 -5.39 -12.64
N ALA A 63 -12.67 -5.01 -13.82
CA ALA A 63 -13.41 -5.10 -15.07
C ALA A 63 -13.29 -6.49 -15.73
N PHE A 64 -12.08 -7.04 -15.77
CA PHE A 64 -11.77 -8.27 -16.51
C PHE A 64 -12.32 -9.53 -15.85
N VAL A 65 -12.11 -9.70 -14.53
CA VAL A 65 -12.44 -10.95 -13.83
C VAL A 65 -13.93 -11.30 -13.88
N PRO A 66 -14.89 -10.36 -13.66
CA PRO A 66 -16.31 -10.67 -13.75
C PRO A 66 -16.75 -11.08 -15.17
N ILE A 67 -16.24 -10.38 -16.20
CA ILE A 67 -16.57 -10.69 -17.60
C ILE A 67 -16.00 -12.05 -18.00
N LEU A 68 -14.75 -12.31 -17.63
CA LEU A 68 -14.12 -13.62 -17.87
C LEU A 68 -14.88 -14.74 -17.16
N GLY A 69 -15.36 -14.50 -15.93
CA GLY A 69 -16.21 -15.45 -15.19
C GLY A 69 -17.51 -15.75 -15.90
N GLU A 70 -18.17 -14.72 -16.46
CA GLU A 70 -19.40 -14.89 -17.25
C GLU A 70 -19.15 -15.75 -18.51
N TYR A 71 -18.09 -15.43 -19.29
CA TYR A 71 -17.72 -16.20 -20.48
C TYR A 71 -17.39 -17.65 -20.13
N LYS A 72 -16.60 -17.86 -19.07
CA LYS A 72 -16.26 -19.19 -18.57
C LYS A 72 -17.51 -20.01 -18.25
N THR A 73 -18.46 -19.44 -17.48
CA THR A 73 -19.69 -20.14 -17.09
C THR A 73 -20.53 -20.51 -18.32
N LYS A 74 -20.65 -19.59 -19.30
CA LYS A 74 -21.37 -19.87 -20.56
C LYS A 74 -20.69 -20.96 -21.37
N SER A 75 -19.35 -20.96 -21.43
CA SER A 75 -18.53 -21.95 -22.13
C SER A 75 -18.58 -23.32 -21.47
N GLU A 76 -18.63 -23.38 -20.13
CA GLU A 76 -18.79 -24.63 -19.38
C GLU A 76 -20.12 -25.30 -19.68
N VAL A 77 -21.21 -24.54 -19.83
CA VAL A 77 -22.53 -25.06 -20.21
C VAL A 77 -22.51 -25.65 -21.62
N LYS A 78 -21.74 -25.06 -22.55
CA LYS A 78 -21.60 -25.53 -23.93
C LYS A 78 -20.54 -26.64 -24.11
N ASN A 79 -19.79 -27.00 -23.07
CA ASN A 79 -18.59 -27.84 -23.11
C ASN A 79 -17.54 -27.38 -24.15
N ASP A 80 -17.48 -26.06 -24.41
CA ASP A 80 -16.54 -25.49 -25.37
C ASP A 80 -15.95 -24.18 -24.83
N LEU A 81 -14.67 -24.18 -24.51
CA LEU A 81 -13.92 -23.03 -23.97
C LEU A 81 -13.39 -22.09 -25.06
N SER A 82 -13.71 -22.31 -26.33
CA SER A 82 -13.17 -21.53 -27.46
C SER A 82 -13.52 -20.04 -27.35
N GLU A 83 -14.78 -19.70 -27.04
CA GLU A 83 -15.21 -18.31 -26.88
C GLU A 83 -14.46 -17.60 -25.75
N THR A 84 -14.26 -18.31 -24.62
CA THR A 84 -13.48 -17.78 -23.48
C THR A 84 -12.02 -17.57 -23.85
N LYS A 85 -11.43 -18.52 -24.59
CA LYS A 85 -10.05 -18.42 -25.07
C LYS A 85 -9.87 -17.26 -26.05
N ILE A 86 -10.79 -17.06 -26.97
CA ILE A 86 -10.80 -15.93 -27.91
C ILE A 86 -10.85 -14.60 -27.14
N LEU A 87 -11.70 -14.46 -26.11
CA LEU A 87 -11.75 -13.26 -25.27
C LEU A 87 -10.40 -13.02 -24.60
N VAL A 88 -9.79 -14.07 -24.01
CA VAL A 88 -8.48 -13.99 -23.37
C VAL A 88 -7.41 -13.52 -24.36
N ASP A 89 -7.35 -14.14 -25.55
CA ASP A 89 -6.34 -13.83 -26.57
C ASP A 89 -6.48 -12.41 -27.13
N ARG A 90 -7.71 -11.96 -27.41
CA ARG A 90 -7.99 -10.60 -27.87
C ARG A 90 -7.67 -9.56 -26.81
N THR A 91 -8.08 -9.80 -25.57
CA THR A 91 -7.77 -8.91 -24.45
C THR A 91 -6.26 -8.81 -24.21
N ALA A 92 -5.55 -9.96 -24.22
CA ALA A 92 -4.11 -10.02 -24.05
C ALA A 92 -3.35 -9.30 -25.16
N THR A 93 -3.77 -9.50 -26.41
CA THR A 93 -3.15 -8.83 -27.57
C THR A 93 -3.31 -7.32 -27.50
N LEU A 94 -4.54 -6.84 -27.22
CA LEU A 94 -4.81 -5.41 -27.08
C LEU A 94 -4.02 -4.80 -25.91
N LEU A 95 -4.03 -5.49 -24.75
CA LEU A 95 -3.30 -5.05 -23.56
C LEU A 95 -1.80 -5.01 -23.82
N ALA A 96 -1.21 -6.06 -24.41
CA ALA A 96 0.23 -6.12 -24.70
C ALA A 96 0.67 -4.97 -25.63
N TRP A 97 -0.06 -4.70 -26.70
CA TRP A 97 0.27 -3.61 -27.61
C TRP A 97 0.11 -2.24 -26.97
N ALA A 98 -0.97 -2.02 -26.21
CA ALA A 98 -1.15 -0.79 -25.46
C ALA A 98 0.00 -0.58 -24.45
N LEU A 99 0.42 -1.64 -23.75
CA LEU A 99 1.52 -1.59 -22.78
C LEU A 99 2.88 -1.37 -23.46
N ILE A 100 3.14 -1.96 -24.63
CA ILE A 100 4.35 -1.70 -25.42
C ILE A 100 4.41 -0.22 -25.78
N LEU A 101 3.30 0.32 -26.30
CA LEU A 101 3.21 1.74 -26.67
C LEU A 101 3.44 2.66 -25.44
N VAL A 102 2.75 2.38 -24.34
CA VAL A 102 2.89 3.14 -23.08
C VAL A 102 4.33 3.03 -22.55
N THR A 103 4.94 1.85 -22.60
CA THR A 103 6.33 1.65 -22.15
C THR A 103 7.31 2.43 -23.02
N LEU A 104 7.19 2.36 -24.36
CA LEU A 104 8.06 3.09 -25.28
C LEU A 104 7.92 4.60 -25.09
N ILE A 105 6.69 5.11 -25.04
CA ILE A 105 6.43 6.54 -24.79
C ILE A 105 7.00 6.92 -23.43
N GLY A 106 6.76 6.11 -22.39
CA GLY A 106 7.21 6.38 -21.03
C GLY A 106 8.73 6.40 -20.91
N VAL A 107 9.45 5.46 -21.55
CA VAL A 107 10.91 5.44 -21.57
C VAL A 107 11.48 6.66 -22.30
N ILE A 108 10.89 7.04 -23.44
CA ILE A 108 11.32 8.23 -24.18
C ILE A 108 10.99 9.52 -23.40
N ALA A 109 9.80 9.59 -22.81
CA ALA A 109 9.32 10.73 -22.06
C ALA A 109 9.83 10.78 -20.61
N THR A 110 10.70 9.84 -20.18
CA THR A 110 11.21 9.77 -18.80
C THR A 110 11.75 11.11 -18.28
N PRO A 111 12.54 11.91 -19.05
CA PRO A 111 12.97 13.21 -18.57
C PRO A 111 11.79 14.13 -18.21
N LEU A 112 10.76 14.18 -19.04
CA LEU A 112 9.56 14.97 -18.76
C LEU A 112 8.80 14.42 -17.55
N VAL A 113 8.69 13.10 -17.41
CA VAL A 113 8.01 12.46 -16.29
C VAL A 113 8.72 12.79 -14.98
N VAL A 114 10.05 12.71 -14.93
CA VAL A 114 10.85 13.08 -13.74
C VAL A 114 10.71 14.56 -13.45
N PHE A 115 10.75 15.43 -14.46
CA PHE A 115 10.51 16.86 -14.29
C PHE A 115 9.13 17.16 -13.67
N LEU A 116 8.08 16.45 -14.08
CA LEU A 116 6.73 16.64 -13.55
C LEU A 116 6.53 16.05 -12.15
N THR A 117 7.25 14.97 -11.79
CA THR A 117 7.08 14.26 -10.52
C THR A 117 8.06 14.65 -9.43
N ALA A 118 9.20 15.24 -9.80
CA ALA A 118 10.26 15.68 -8.90
C ALA A 118 11.03 16.90 -9.45
N PRO A 119 10.36 18.03 -9.75
CA PRO A 119 11.00 19.22 -10.35
C PRO A 119 12.10 19.81 -9.44
N GLY A 120 11.94 19.68 -8.12
CA GLY A 120 12.90 20.20 -7.14
C GLY A 120 14.28 19.54 -7.23
N PHE A 121 14.41 18.36 -7.85
CA PHE A 121 15.71 17.74 -8.04
C PHE A 121 16.65 18.59 -8.91
N LEU A 122 16.14 19.38 -9.82
CA LEU A 122 16.96 20.31 -10.62
C LEU A 122 17.46 21.52 -9.83
N SER A 123 16.76 21.90 -8.75
CA SER A 123 17.06 23.07 -7.95
C SER A 123 17.99 22.75 -6.75
N ALA A 124 18.28 21.48 -6.48
CA ALA A 124 19.10 21.05 -5.37
C ALA A 124 20.61 21.20 -5.67
N GLU A 125 21.42 21.26 -4.63
CA GLU A 125 22.88 21.11 -4.75
C GLU A 125 23.19 19.76 -5.42
N ASN A 126 23.98 19.73 -6.50
CA ASN A 126 24.15 18.59 -7.41
C ASN A 126 22.87 18.14 -8.14
N GLY A 127 21.93 19.07 -8.39
CA GLY A 127 20.60 18.78 -8.93
C GLY A 127 20.63 18.11 -10.30
N SER A 128 21.52 18.49 -11.20
CA SER A 128 21.65 17.86 -12.52
C SER A 128 22.00 16.36 -12.39
N GLN A 129 22.92 16.00 -11.48
CA GLN A 129 23.34 14.61 -11.26
C GLN A 129 22.18 13.77 -10.68
N LYS A 130 21.47 14.28 -9.66
CA LYS A 130 20.32 13.60 -9.05
C LYS A 130 19.19 13.40 -10.06
N TYR A 131 18.93 14.41 -10.88
CA TYR A 131 17.91 14.35 -11.93
C TYR A 131 18.27 13.31 -13.00
N GLU A 132 19.49 13.36 -13.54
CA GLU A 132 19.97 12.41 -14.55
C GLU A 132 19.96 10.96 -14.03
N LEU A 133 20.42 10.75 -12.81
CA LEU A 133 20.35 9.44 -12.14
C LEU A 133 18.89 8.95 -12.07
N THR A 134 17.96 9.82 -11.65
CA THR A 134 16.53 9.46 -11.56
C THR A 134 15.97 9.09 -12.92
N VAL A 135 16.31 9.86 -13.97
CA VAL A 135 15.91 9.57 -15.36
C VAL A 135 16.43 8.21 -15.80
N ASN A 136 17.71 7.92 -15.57
CA ASN A 136 18.32 6.66 -16.00
C ASN A 136 17.74 5.46 -15.22
N LEU A 137 17.55 5.57 -13.90
CA LEU A 137 16.88 4.55 -13.10
C LEU A 137 15.44 4.32 -13.57
N MET A 138 14.70 5.39 -13.89
CA MET A 138 13.32 5.29 -14.36
C MET A 138 13.23 4.61 -15.73
N LYS A 139 14.17 4.86 -16.65
CA LYS A 139 14.21 4.15 -17.94
C LYS A 139 14.31 2.64 -17.77
N ILE A 140 15.03 2.17 -16.77
CA ILE A 140 15.19 0.74 -16.46
C ILE A 140 13.95 0.18 -15.76
N THR A 141 13.34 0.95 -14.85
CA THR A 141 12.16 0.50 -14.09
C THR A 141 10.85 0.61 -14.87
N PHE A 142 10.75 1.51 -15.86
CA PHE A 142 9.52 1.77 -16.61
C PHE A 142 8.97 0.52 -17.32
N PRO A 143 9.78 -0.34 -17.97
CA PRO A 143 9.29 -1.57 -18.60
C PRO A 143 8.62 -2.57 -17.63
N TYR A 144 8.81 -2.43 -16.33
CA TYR A 144 8.10 -3.23 -15.33
C TYR A 144 6.57 -3.16 -15.48
N ILE A 145 6.04 -2.04 -15.98
CA ILE A 145 4.61 -1.84 -16.24
C ILE A 145 4.06 -2.90 -17.18
N PHE A 146 4.82 -3.23 -18.24
CA PHE A 146 4.43 -4.26 -19.21
C PHE A 146 4.27 -5.62 -18.51
N PHE A 147 5.27 -6.03 -17.76
CA PHE A 147 5.25 -7.33 -17.08
C PHE A 147 4.16 -7.41 -16.02
N ILE A 148 4.06 -6.41 -15.14
CA ILE A 148 3.13 -6.46 -14.02
C ILE A 148 1.65 -6.40 -14.45
N SER A 149 1.35 -5.73 -15.56
CA SER A 149 -0.01 -5.70 -16.10
C SER A 149 -0.40 -7.05 -16.72
N LEU A 150 0.53 -7.73 -17.38
CA LEU A 150 0.33 -9.10 -17.86
C LEU A 150 0.24 -10.09 -16.69
N VAL A 151 1.02 -9.91 -15.63
CA VAL A 151 0.91 -10.66 -14.37
C VAL A 151 -0.48 -10.51 -13.76
N ALA A 152 -1.04 -9.31 -13.76
CA ALA A 152 -2.38 -9.07 -13.25
C ALA A 152 -3.45 -9.78 -14.08
N MET A 153 -3.33 -9.75 -15.41
CA MET A 153 -4.23 -10.48 -16.30
C MET A 153 -4.13 -11.99 -16.07
N ALA A 154 -2.92 -12.53 -16.02
CA ALA A 154 -2.66 -13.93 -15.74
C ALA A 154 -3.21 -14.35 -14.37
N GLY A 155 -3.00 -13.52 -13.34
CA GLY A 155 -3.58 -13.73 -12.02
C GLY A 155 -5.10 -13.71 -12.02
N GLY A 156 -5.73 -12.81 -12.78
CA GLY A 156 -7.18 -12.76 -12.98
C GLY A 156 -7.72 -14.04 -13.63
N ILE A 157 -7.04 -14.57 -14.66
CA ILE A 157 -7.38 -15.86 -15.28
C ILE A 157 -7.26 -16.98 -14.24
N LEU A 158 -6.11 -17.08 -13.56
CA LEU A 158 -5.87 -18.14 -12.57
C LEU A 158 -6.89 -18.11 -11.42
N ASN A 159 -7.25 -16.94 -10.93
CA ASN A 159 -8.28 -16.77 -9.90
C ASN A 159 -9.66 -17.22 -10.38
N THR A 160 -10.02 -16.93 -11.63
CA THR A 160 -11.27 -17.40 -12.25
C THR A 160 -11.31 -18.93 -12.34
N TRP A 161 -10.16 -19.59 -12.53
CA TRP A 161 -10.01 -21.06 -12.47
C TRP A 161 -9.75 -21.60 -11.06
N LYS A 162 -9.96 -20.78 -10.00
CA LYS A 162 -9.77 -21.16 -8.58
C LYS A 162 -8.33 -21.62 -8.25
N LYS A 163 -7.34 -21.11 -8.98
CA LYS A 163 -5.89 -21.36 -8.75
C LYS A 163 -5.25 -20.21 -7.99
N PHE A 164 -5.70 -19.95 -6.77
CA PHE A 164 -5.33 -18.76 -5.99
C PHE A 164 -3.89 -18.74 -5.47
N ALA A 165 -3.26 -19.91 -5.30
CA ALA A 165 -1.94 -20.02 -4.69
C ALA A 165 -0.84 -19.30 -5.51
N ILE A 166 -0.87 -19.42 -6.83
CA ILE A 166 0.16 -18.85 -7.71
C ILE A 166 0.10 -17.32 -7.76
N PRO A 167 -1.06 -16.69 -8.00
CA PRO A 167 -1.17 -15.24 -7.88
C PRO A 167 -0.78 -14.71 -6.50
N ALA A 168 -1.09 -15.46 -5.43
CA ALA A 168 -0.76 -15.05 -4.06
C ALA A 168 0.75 -15.09 -3.74
N VAL A 169 1.50 -16.01 -4.33
CA VAL A 169 2.96 -16.11 -4.14
C VAL A 169 3.74 -15.19 -5.10
N THR A 170 3.15 -14.80 -6.23
CA THR A 170 3.82 -14.01 -7.27
C THR A 170 4.53 -12.74 -6.74
N PRO A 171 3.95 -11.94 -5.83
CA PRO A 171 4.64 -10.74 -5.31
C PRO A 171 5.94 -11.03 -4.55
N THR A 172 6.13 -12.26 -4.02
CA THR A 172 7.37 -12.63 -3.32
C THR A 172 8.59 -12.59 -4.23
N LEU A 173 8.41 -12.88 -5.53
CA LEU A 173 9.51 -12.88 -6.50
C LEU A 173 10.13 -11.50 -6.70
N LEU A 174 9.33 -10.44 -6.67
CA LEU A 174 9.87 -9.08 -6.71
C LEU A 174 10.75 -8.81 -5.49
N ASN A 175 10.32 -9.21 -4.30
CA ASN A 175 11.10 -9.03 -3.08
C ASN A 175 12.40 -9.86 -3.12
N ILE A 176 12.33 -11.10 -3.60
CA ILE A 176 13.50 -11.96 -3.80
C ILE A 176 14.46 -11.32 -4.81
N SER A 177 13.95 -10.79 -5.92
CA SER A 177 14.76 -10.09 -6.92
C SER A 177 15.50 -8.90 -6.30
N PHE A 178 14.82 -8.07 -5.52
CA PHE A 178 15.45 -6.96 -4.81
C PHE A 178 16.57 -7.42 -3.85
N ILE A 179 16.27 -8.42 -3.01
CA ILE A 179 17.24 -8.95 -2.04
C ILE A 179 18.47 -9.53 -2.78
N SER A 180 18.23 -10.36 -3.79
CA SER A 180 19.30 -11.01 -4.54
C SER A 180 20.15 -10.01 -5.30
N MET A 181 19.56 -9.05 -6.00
CA MET A 181 20.28 -8.03 -6.75
C MET A 181 21.07 -7.11 -5.83
N SER A 182 20.50 -6.73 -4.68
CA SER A 182 21.21 -5.91 -3.69
C SER A 182 22.40 -6.61 -3.08
N LEU A 183 22.29 -7.90 -2.76
CA LEU A 183 23.37 -8.64 -2.10
C LEU A 183 24.43 -9.16 -3.08
N LEU A 184 24.02 -9.58 -4.28
CA LEU A 184 24.90 -10.30 -5.21
C LEU A 184 25.39 -9.41 -6.36
N ALA A 185 24.57 -8.49 -6.85
CA ALA A 185 24.86 -7.73 -8.07
C ALA A 185 25.31 -6.28 -7.79
N ALA A 186 24.85 -5.66 -6.70
CA ALA A 186 25.18 -4.26 -6.40
C ALA A 186 26.70 -3.96 -6.41
N PRO A 187 27.60 -4.83 -5.90
CA PRO A 187 29.04 -4.57 -5.91
C PRO A 187 29.68 -4.52 -7.31
N TYR A 188 28.98 -5.00 -8.34
CA TYR A 188 29.50 -5.06 -9.71
C TYR A 188 29.06 -3.87 -10.58
N PHE A 189 28.23 -2.97 -10.04
CA PHE A 189 27.85 -1.74 -10.72
C PHE A 189 28.73 -0.59 -10.29
N ASP A 190 29.10 0.29 -11.20
CA ASP A 190 29.83 1.54 -10.89
C ASP A 190 29.06 2.39 -9.88
N GLU A 191 27.75 2.47 -10.06
CA GLU A 191 26.82 3.01 -9.07
C GLU A 191 25.90 1.88 -8.58
N PRO A 192 26.09 1.37 -7.35
CA PRO A 192 25.37 0.21 -6.81
C PRO A 192 23.84 0.32 -6.87
N ILE A 193 23.28 1.54 -6.87
CA ILE A 193 21.85 1.80 -6.90
C ILE A 193 21.15 1.26 -8.16
N TYR A 194 21.88 1.11 -9.27
CA TYR A 194 21.33 0.51 -10.50
C TYR A 194 20.89 -0.94 -10.29
N ALA A 195 21.46 -1.65 -9.34
CA ALA A 195 21.02 -3.01 -8.98
C ALA A 195 19.54 -3.04 -8.57
N LEU A 196 19.05 -2.00 -7.90
CA LEU A 196 17.63 -1.89 -7.51
C LEU A 196 16.73 -1.69 -8.73
N ALA A 197 17.14 -0.87 -9.70
CA ALA A 197 16.36 -0.66 -10.92
C ALA A 197 16.27 -1.95 -11.75
N TRP A 198 17.37 -2.67 -11.92
CA TRP A 198 17.38 -3.99 -12.57
C TRP A 198 16.62 -5.05 -11.78
N ALA A 199 16.62 -4.99 -10.44
CA ALA A 199 15.79 -5.86 -9.61
C ALA A 199 14.29 -5.71 -9.91
N VAL A 200 13.81 -4.49 -10.18
CA VAL A 200 12.42 -4.25 -10.58
C VAL A 200 12.12 -4.92 -11.92
N PHE A 201 12.99 -4.72 -12.91
CA PHE A 201 12.81 -5.31 -14.24
C PHE A 201 12.82 -6.85 -14.19
N ILE A 202 13.86 -7.44 -13.59
CA ILE A 202 14.01 -8.89 -13.43
C ILE A 202 12.86 -9.48 -12.62
N GLY A 203 12.46 -8.80 -11.53
CA GLY A 203 11.33 -9.18 -10.71
C GLY A 203 10.04 -9.27 -11.52
N GLY A 204 9.79 -8.31 -12.42
CA GLY A 204 8.64 -8.34 -13.33
C GLY A 204 8.66 -9.54 -14.28
N VAL A 205 9.80 -9.82 -14.88
CA VAL A 205 10.00 -11.00 -15.76
C VAL A 205 9.74 -12.29 -14.98
N LEU A 206 10.33 -12.45 -13.80
CA LEU A 206 10.15 -13.64 -12.95
C LEU A 206 8.72 -13.85 -12.52
N GLN A 207 8.02 -12.75 -12.15
CA GLN A 207 6.61 -12.79 -11.78
C GLN A 207 5.73 -13.31 -12.92
N LEU A 208 5.97 -12.86 -14.14
CA LEU A 208 5.24 -13.34 -15.32
C LEU A 208 5.60 -14.79 -15.63
N ALA A 209 6.88 -15.12 -15.64
CA ALA A 209 7.38 -16.48 -15.92
C ALA A 209 6.79 -17.52 -14.94
N LEU A 210 6.64 -17.20 -13.66
CA LEU A 210 6.03 -18.10 -12.67
C LEU A 210 4.59 -18.49 -13.03
N GLN A 211 3.83 -17.60 -13.65
CA GLN A 211 2.41 -17.84 -13.94
C GLN A 211 2.19 -18.63 -15.24
N ILE A 212 3.15 -18.60 -16.19
CA ILE A 212 3.04 -19.27 -17.49
C ILE A 212 2.73 -20.78 -17.37
N PRO A 213 3.46 -21.58 -16.57
CA PRO A 213 3.19 -23.02 -16.45
C PRO A 213 1.78 -23.32 -15.92
N ALA A 214 1.25 -22.44 -15.05
CA ALA A 214 -0.09 -22.62 -14.51
C ALA A 214 -1.18 -22.30 -15.53
N LEU A 215 -0.95 -21.30 -16.38
CA LEU A 215 -1.85 -20.95 -17.49
C LEU A 215 -1.86 -22.06 -18.56
N LEU A 216 -0.70 -22.66 -18.85
CA LEU A 216 -0.60 -23.82 -19.75
C LEU A 216 -1.42 -25.01 -19.23
N LYS A 217 -1.33 -25.32 -17.93
CA LYS A 217 -2.07 -26.44 -17.31
C LYS A 217 -3.60 -26.29 -17.39
N ILE A 218 -4.12 -25.08 -17.51
CA ILE A 218 -5.56 -24.82 -17.66
C ILE A 218 -5.94 -24.48 -19.11
N SER A 219 -4.99 -24.61 -20.06
CA SER A 219 -5.17 -24.30 -21.48
C SER A 219 -5.63 -22.87 -21.77
N MET A 220 -5.26 -21.93 -20.89
CA MET A 220 -5.65 -20.51 -20.98
C MET A 220 -4.44 -19.57 -21.09
N LEU A 221 -3.28 -20.10 -21.52
CA LEU A 221 -2.14 -19.21 -21.83
C LEU A 221 -2.53 -18.30 -23.01
N PRO A 222 -2.50 -16.97 -22.84
CA PRO A 222 -2.84 -16.04 -23.91
C PRO A 222 -1.93 -16.21 -25.14
N SER A 223 -2.53 -16.31 -26.33
CA SER A 223 -1.82 -16.26 -27.61
C SER A 223 -1.71 -14.81 -28.06
N ILE A 224 -0.62 -14.14 -27.65
CA ILE A 224 -0.38 -12.74 -28.03
C ILE A 224 0.20 -12.71 -29.44
N ASN A 225 -0.46 -12.00 -30.32
CA ASN A 225 -0.01 -11.88 -31.71
C ASN A 225 0.93 -10.66 -31.88
N PHE A 226 2.23 -10.92 -31.92
CA PHE A 226 3.30 -9.94 -32.13
C PHE A 226 3.66 -9.81 -33.61
N ASN A 227 2.73 -9.38 -34.46
CA ASN A 227 2.99 -9.24 -35.88
C ASN A 227 3.63 -7.90 -36.23
N PHE A 228 4.90 -7.71 -35.80
CA PHE A 228 5.67 -6.48 -36.01
C PHE A 228 5.97 -6.19 -37.49
N PHE A 229 6.04 -7.22 -38.33
CA PHE A 229 6.47 -7.09 -39.72
C PHE A 229 5.36 -6.75 -40.70
N ASN A 230 4.09 -6.75 -40.27
CA ASN A 230 2.96 -6.41 -41.12
C ASN A 230 1.97 -5.48 -40.40
N PRO A 231 2.18 -4.13 -40.50
CA PRO A 231 1.36 -3.15 -39.80
C PRO A 231 -0.13 -3.22 -40.19
N MET A 232 -0.44 -3.61 -41.42
CA MET A 232 -1.82 -3.75 -41.89
C MET A 232 -2.55 -4.91 -41.20
N ASN A 233 -1.86 -6.04 -40.98
CA ASN A 233 -2.42 -7.17 -40.24
C ASN A 233 -2.56 -6.84 -38.76
N LEU A 234 -1.60 -6.14 -38.18
CA LEU A 234 -1.71 -5.64 -36.80
C LEU A 234 -2.91 -4.73 -36.63
N TYR A 235 -3.10 -3.74 -37.50
CA TYR A 235 -4.26 -2.86 -37.46
C TYR A 235 -5.58 -3.65 -37.51
N LYS A 236 -5.69 -4.64 -38.43
CA LYS A 236 -6.88 -5.50 -38.52
C LYS A 236 -7.13 -6.28 -37.23
N LEU A 237 -6.07 -6.88 -36.63
CA LEU A 237 -6.17 -7.63 -35.39
C LEU A 237 -6.62 -6.75 -34.20
N LEU A 238 -6.01 -5.57 -34.04
CA LEU A 238 -6.41 -4.63 -32.99
C LEU A 238 -7.84 -4.12 -33.21
N LYS A 239 -8.24 -3.84 -34.46
CA LYS A 239 -9.61 -3.46 -34.79
C LYS A 239 -10.61 -4.56 -34.41
N ILE A 240 -10.31 -5.82 -34.74
CA ILE A 240 -11.16 -6.97 -34.35
C ILE A 240 -11.23 -7.08 -32.82
N ALA A 241 -10.10 -6.95 -32.13
CA ALA A 241 -10.06 -7.02 -30.67
C ALA A 241 -10.89 -5.91 -30.01
N VAL A 242 -10.78 -4.67 -30.48
CA VAL A 242 -11.55 -3.53 -29.97
C VAL A 242 -13.05 -3.64 -30.29
N GLN A 243 -13.40 -4.29 -31.41
CA GLN A 243 -14.80 -4.51 -31.81
C GLN A 243 -15.49 -5.65 -31.07
N ASP A 244 -14.71 -6.52 -30.40
CA ASP A 244 -15.23 -7.62 -29.58
C ASP A 244 -16.10 -7.08 -28.45
N GLU A 245 -17.30 -7.65 -28.26
CA GLU A 245 -18.27 -7.20 -27.26
C GLU A 245 -17.73 -7.35 -25.83
N GLY A 246 -17.05 -8.47 -25.52
CA GLY A 246 -16.45 -8.70 -24.21
C GLY A 246 -15.34 -7.72 -23.91
N VAL A 247 -14.45 -7.45 -24.90
CA VAL A 247 -13.37 -6.46 -24.77
C VAL A 247 -13.93 -5.05 -24.59
N LYS A 248 -14.94 -4.64 -25.35
CA LYS A 248 -15.62 -3.35 -25.15
C LYS A 248 -16.18 -3.19 -23.75
N ARG A 249 -16.83 -4.22 -23.23
CA ARG A 249 -17.37 -4.22 -21.86
C ARG A 249 -16.26 -4.07 -20.83
N ILE A 250 -15.11 -4.74 -21.00
CA ILE A 250 -13.94 -4.60 -20.13
C ILE A 250 -13.45 -3.15 -20.14
N LEU A 251 -13.22 -2.56 -21.31
CA LEU A 251 -12.74 -1.18 -21.46
C LEU A 251 -13.71 -0.16 -20.83
N TRP A 252 -15.00 -0.36 -21.01
CA TRP A 252 -16.05 0.52 -20.44
C TRP A 252 -16.09 0.47 -18.91
N LEU A 253 -15.93 -0.72 -18.33
CA LEU A 253 -15.89 -0.89 -16.88
C LEU A 253 -14.57 -0.40 -16.25
N MET A 254 -13.47 -0.42 -17.01
CA MET A 254 -12.18 0.09 -16.54
C MET A 254 -12.20 1.60 -16.28
N PHE A 255 -12.90 2.39 -17.12
CA PHE A 255 -12.83 3.84 -17.04
C PHE A 255 -13.29 4.43 -15.69
N PRO A 256 -14.48 4.07 -15.14
CA PRO A 256 -14.89 4.51 -13.81
C PRO A 256 -13.96 4.01 -12.69
N ALA A 257 -13.46 2.77 -12.82
CA ALA A 257 -12.55 2.20 -11.83
C ALA A 257 -11.19 2.93 -11.79
N LEU A 258 -10.67 3.37 -12.96
CA LEU A 258 -9.47 4.20 -13.04
C LEU A 258 -9.66 5.51 -12.28
N LEU A 259 -10.78 6.20 -12.46
CA LEU A 259 -11.06 7.45 -11.75
C LEU A 259 -11.08 7.26 -10.23
N GLY A 260 -11.67 6.17 -9.75
CA GLY A 260 -11.74 5.87 -8.31
C GLY A 260 -10.35 5.68 -7.67
N VAL A 261 -9.43 5.01 -8.35
CA VAL A 261 -8.08 4.74 -7.84
C VAL A 261 -7.15 5.95 -8.01
N SER A 262 -7.40 6.81 -9.00
CA SER A 262 -6.51 7.92 -9.36
C SER A 262 -6.35 8.96 -8.25
N VAL A 263 -7.38 9.22 -7.44
CA VAL A 263 -7.35 10.27 -6.41
C VAL A 263 -6.21 10.06 -5.41
N SER A 264 -6.05 8.85 -4.89
CA SER A 264 -4.97 8.53 -3.95
C SER A 264 -3.58 8.59 -4.59
N GLN A 265 -3.50 8.25 -5.88
CA GLN A 265 -2.24 8.27 -6.63
C GLN A 265 -1.78 9.70 -6.95
N ILE A 266 -2.70 10.61 -7.22
CA ILE A 266 -2.40 12.04 -7.41
C ILE A 266 -1.78 12.62 -6.13
N SER A 267 -2.32 12.26 -4.95
CA SER A 267 -1.74 12.70 -3.67
C SER A 267 -0.28 12.29 -3.50
N LEU A 268 0.06 11.05 -3.88
CA LEU A 268 1.45 10.55 -3.81
C LEU A 268 2.39 11.34 -4.73
N ILE A 269 1.95 11.64 -5.97
CA ILE A 269 2.75 12.45 -6.90
C ILE A 269 2.98 13.86 -6.33
N LEU A 270 1.93 14.51 -5.84
CA LEU A 270 2.03 15.85 -5.27
C LEU A 270 2.97 15.87 -4.06
N ASN A 271 2.90 14.86 -3.18
CA ASN A 271 3.83 14.75 -2.06
C ASN A 271 5.28 14.56 -2.52
N ASN A 272 5.52 13.79 -3.59
CA ASN A 272 6.85 13.65 -4.17
C ASN A 272 7.38 14.96 -4.76
N ILE A 273 6.51 15.76 -5.38
CA ILE A 273 6.88 17.10 -5.86
C ILE A 273 7.39 17.95 -4.70
N PHE A 274 6.64 18.04 -3.58
CA PHE A 274 7.11 18.76 -2.40
C PHE A 274 8.41 18.17 -1.84
N ALA A 275 8.49 16.83 -1.71
CA ALA A 275 9.66 16.16 -1.17
C ALA A 275 10.92 16.39 -2.03
N SER A 276 10.75 16.60 -3.34
CA SER A 276 11.86 16.84 -4.27
C SER A 276 12.61 18.16 -4.01
N TYR A 277 11.95 19.16 -3.43
CA TYR A 277 12.57 20.44 -3.06
C TYR A 277 13.28 20.40 -1.71
N LEU A 278 13.19 19.31 -0.97
CA LEU A 278 13.78 19.14 0.35
C LEU A 278 15.21 18.59 0.23
N GLN A 279 15.90 18.56 1.36
CA GLN A 279 17.27 18.06 1.44
C GLN A 279 17.39 16.58 1.00
N ASN A 280 18.57 16.19 0.54
CA ASN A 280 18.86 14.81 0.15
C ASN A 280 18.62 13.86 1.32
N GLY A 281 17.92 12.75 1.04
CA GLY A 281 17.47 11.77 2.03
C GLY A 281 15.99 11.93 2.43
N SER A 282 15.35 13.09 2.15
CA SER A 282 13.97 13.35 2.58
C SER A 282 12.95 12.34 2.05
N VAL A 283 13.06 11.94 0.78
CA VAL A 283 12.19 10.91 0.17
C VAL A 283 12.42 9.56 0.84
N SER A 284 13.68 9.21 1.09
CA SER A 284 14.08 7.95 1.72
C SER A 284 13.63 7.88 3.18
N TRP A 285 13.79 8.96 3.96
CA TRP A 285 13.35 9.00 5.36
C TRP A 285 11.83 8.86 5.48
N LEU A 286 11.07 9.53 4.61
CA LEU A 286 9.63 9.36 4.51
C LEU A 286 9.25 7.92 4.16
N TYR A 287 9.94 7.32 3.20
CA TYR A 287 9.70 5.94 2.79
C TYR A 287 9.90 4.94 3.95
N PHE A 288 11.03 5.00 4.66
CA PHE A 288 11.31 4.10 5.76
C PHE A 288 10.37 4.32 6.96
N ALA A 289 10.03 5.57 7.26
CA ALA A 289 9.05 5.89 8.31
C ALA A 289 7.64 5.38 7.97
N ASP A 290 7.20 5.57 6.72
CA ASP A 290 5.91 5.07 6.23
C ASP A 290 5.82 3.54 6.33
N ARG A 291 6.89 2.81 6.03
CA ARG A 291 6.95 1.35 6.18
C ARG A 291 6.70 0.88 7.61
N LEU A 292 7.25 1.57 8.59
CA LEU A 292 7.03 1.24 10.00
C LEU A 292 5.58 1.53 10.43
N MET A 293 5.00 2.62 9.95
CA MET A 293 3.60 2.98 10.21
C MET A 293 2.62 2.07 9.47
N GLU A 294 2.95 1.65 8.24
CA GLU A 294 2.08 0.80 7.42
C GLU A 294 1.86 -0.59 8.04
N PHE A 295 2.82 -1.09 8.83
CA PHE A 295 2.69 -2.41 9.45
C PHE A 295 1.45 -2.51 10.37
N PRO A 296 1.30 -1.70 11.44
CA PRO A 296 0.09 -1.74 12.27
C PRO A 296 -1.15 -1.25 11.51
N ALA A 297 -1.03 -0.24 10.63
CA ALA A 297 -2.15 0.26 9.84
C ALA A 297 -2.72 -0.80 8.88
N GLY A 298 -1.84 -1.60 8.27
CA GLY A 298 -2.20 -2.69 7.38
C GLY A 298 -2.84 -3.87 8.13
N LEU A 299 -2.26 -4.26 9.27
CA LEU A 299 -2.76 -5.38 10.06
C LEU A 299 -4.15 -5.08 10.65
N LEU A 300 -4.26 -3.99 11.39
CA LEU A 300 -5.50 -3.62 12.09
C LEU A 300 -6.59 -3.16 11.12
N GLY A 301 -6.22 -2.32 10.16
CA GLY A 301 -7.18 -1.77 9.21
C GLY A 301 -7.75 -2.82 8.24
N ALA A 302 -6.94 -3.80 7.81
CA ALA A 302 -7.44 -4.89 6.97
C ALA A 302 -8.36 -5.82 7.77
N ALA A 303 -7.98 -6.20 9.00
CA ALA A 303 -8.79 -7.06 9.85
C ALA A 303 -10.17 -6.45 10.12
N LEU A 304 -10.23 -5.17 10.52
CA LEU A 304 -11.48 -4.48 10.80
C LEU A 304 -12.33 -4.28 9.55
N GLY A 305 -11.72 -3.86 8.42
CA GLY A 305 -12.44 -3.65 7.17
C GLY A 305 -13.09 -4.92 6.61
N THR A 306 -12.41 -6.06 6.70
CA THR A 306 -12.92 -7.35 6.20
C THR A 306 -14.09 -7.90 7.02
N ILE A 307 -14.15 -7.61 8.32
CA ILE A 307 -15.21 -8.07 9.22
C ILE A 307 -16.41 -7.12 9.16
N LEU A 308 -16.17 -5.81 9.15
CA LEU A 308 -17.24 -4.82 9.28
C LEU A 308 -18.14 -4.73 8.05
N LEU A 309 -17.58 -4.71 6.84
CA LEU A 309 -18.36 -4.49 5.63
C LEU A 309 -19.42 -5.54 5.37
N PRO A 310 -19.16 -6.87 5.43
CA PRO A 310 -20.17 -7.89 5.25
C PRO A 310 -21.28 -7.82 6.31
N SER A 311 -20.89 -7.67 7.59
CA SER A 311 -21.83 -7.64 8.70
C SER A 311 -22.72 -6.38 8.68
N LEU A 312 -22.15 -5.21 8.35
CA LEU A 312 -22.91 -3.98 8.16
C LEU A 312 -23.88 -4.08 6.98
N SER A 313 -23.46 -4.74 5.89
CA SER A 313 -24.31 -4.96 4.71
C SER A 313 -25.49 -5.86 5.04
N GLU A 314 -25.25 -6.94 5.81
CA GLU A 314 -26.29 -7.84 6.28
C GLU A 314 -27.30 -7.11 7.18
N TYR A 315 -26.83 -6.35 8.18
CA TYR A 315 -27.71 -5.61 9.09
C TYR A 315 -28.50 -4.53 8.37
N ASN A 316 -27.90 -3.87 7.37
CA ASN A 316 -28.61 -2.91 6.52
C ASN A 316 -29.72 -3.60 5.69
N ALA A 317 -29.43 -4.75 5.08
CA ALA A 317 -30.40 -5.50 4.30
C ALA A 317 -31.59 -5.99 5.16
N LYS A 318 -31.34 -6.38 6.42
CA LYS A 318 -32.37 -6.79 7.38
C LYS A 318 -33.10 -5.62 8.06
N GLY A 319 -32.68 -4.36 7.82
CA GLY A 319 -33.25 -3.18 8.45
C GLY A 319 -32.92 -3.01 9.94
N TRP A 320 -31.91 -3.71 10.46
CA TRP A 320 -31.51 -3.72 11.87
C TRP A 320 -30.65 -2.50 12.22
N LYS A 321 -31.25 -1.34 12.31
CA LYS A 321 -30.54 -0.06 12.51
C LYS A 321 -29.76 0.00 13.82
N GLU A 322 -30.29 -0.55 14.92
CA GLU A 322 -29.61 -0.58 16.22
C GLU A 322 -28.36 -1.43 16.17
N LYS A 323 -28.45 -2.68 15.68
CA LYS A 323 -27.30 -3.58 15.53
C LYS A 323 -26.24 -3.00 14.60
N TYR A 324 -26.67 -2.28 13.58
CA TYR A 324 -25.77 -1.57 12.67
C TYR A 324 -24.96 -0.49 13.40
N SER A 325 -25.65 0.36 14.19
CA SER A 325 -25.03 1.41 14.97
C SER A 325 -24.10 0.86 16.06
N GLU A 326 -24.54 -0.19 16.75
CA GLU A 326 -23.73 -0.88 17.76
C GLU A 326 -22.46 -1.52 17.16
N LEU A 327 -22.52 -2.07 15.94
CA LEU A 327 -21.36 -2.65 15.28
C LEU A 327 -20.36 -1.58 14.90
N LEU A 328 -20.81 -0.40 14.48
CA LEU A 328 -19.95 0.76 14.25
C LEU A 328 -19.31 1.25 15.54
N ASP A 329 -20.08 1.36 16.65
CA ASP A 329 -19.56 1.76 17.96
C ASP A 329 -18.48 0.81 18.45
N TRP A 330 -18.71 -0.49 18.34
CA TRP A 330 -17.73 -1.52 18.63
C TRP A 330 -16.45 -1.36 17.78
N GLY A 331 -16.59 -1.15 16.47
CA GLY A 331 -15.46 -0.93 15.57
C GLY A 331 -14.64 0.30 15.93
N LEU A 332 -15.31 1.41 16.31
CA LEU A 332 -14.66 2.63 16.78
C LEU A 332 -13.90 2.41 18.10
N LYS A 333 -14.56 1.81 19.11
CA LYS A 333 -13.91 1.48 20.40
C LYS A 333 -12.70 0.57 20.22
N LEU A 334 -12.83 -0.46 19.37
CA LEU A 334 -11.75 -1.40 19.08
C LEU A 334 -10.58 -0.71 18.34
N THR A 335 -10.90 0.22 17.44
CA THR A 335 -9.86 1.03 16.76
C THR A 335 -9.07 1.85 17.77
N PHE A 336 -9.72 2.61 18.63
CA PHE A 336 -9.01 3.38 19.66
C PHE A 336 -8.21 2.48 20.61
N LEU A 337 -8.75 1.35 20.99
CA LEU A 337 -8.09 0.40 21.90
C LEU A 337 -6.81 -0.18 21.32
N LEU A 338 -6.73 -0.41 20.01
CA LEU A 338 -5.59 -1.06 19.38
C LEU A 338 -4.67 -0.07 18.68
N ALA A 339 -5.22 0.94 18.01
CA ALA A 339 -4.45 1.88 17.22
C ALA A 339 -3.73 2.94 18.07
N THR A 340 -4.34 3.41 19.16
CA THR A 340 -3.69 4.44 20.00
C THR A 340 -2.45 3.91 20.74
N PRO A 341 -2.44 2.71 21.38
CA PRO A 341 -1.21 2.18 21.96
C PRO A 341 -0.15 1.87 20.89
N ALA A 342 -0.56 1.40 19.70
CA ALA A 342 0.37 1.20 18.59
C ALA A 342 1.01 2.52 18.12
N ALA A 343 0.22 3.59 18.02
CA ALA A 343 0.72 4.93 17.66
C ALA A 343 1.69 5.49 18.70
N LEU A 344 1.33 5.42 19.99
CA LEU A 344 2.21 5.84 21.08
C LEU A 344 3.47 4.98 21.18
N GLY A 345 3.32 3.66 21.02
CA GLY A 345 4.45 2.75 20.97
C GLY A 345 5.42 3.10 19.84
N LEU A 346 4.91 3.33 18.61
CA LEU A 346 5.73 3.77 17.48
C LEU A 346 6.42 5.12 17.75
N ALA A 347 5.73 6.08 18.39
CA ALA A 347 6.30 7.37 18.70
C ALA A 347 7.40 7.29 19.77
N ILE A 348 7.16 6.58 20.88
CA ILE A 348 8.12 6.45 21.97
C ILE A 348 9.31 5.58 21.55
N LEU A 349 9.05 4.51 20.84
CA LEU A 349 10.07 3.56 20.39
C LEU A 349 10.65 3.93 19.01
N ALA A 350 10.39 5.13 18.47
CA ALA A 350 10.79 5.50 17.11
C ALA A 350 12.31 5.33 16.89
N LEU A 351 13.15 5.91 17.76
CA LEU A 351 14.60 5.77 17.63
C LEU A 351 15.05 4.33 17.90
N PRO A 352 14.62 3.64 18.97
CA PRO A 352 14.88 2.21 19.16
C PRO A 352 14.54 1.34 17.96
N LEU A 353 13.37 1.53 17.36
CA LEU A 353 12.93 0.79 16.18
C LEU A 353 13.83 1.06 14.97
N ILE A 354 14.01 2.33 14.62
CA ILE A 354 14.79 2.74 13.45
C ILE A 354 16.25 2.32 13.61
N SER A 355 16.84 2.53 14.80
CA SER A 355 18.24 2.15 15.03
C SER A 355 18.45 0.63 15.02
N THR A 356 17.50 -0.15 15.55
CA THR A 356 17.58 -1.61 15.53
C THR A 356 17.47 -2.17 14.12
N LEU A 357 16.54 -1.61 13.32
CA LEU A 357 16.19 -2.15 12.01
C LEU A 357 17.13 -1.63 10.92
N PHE A 358 17.41 -0.33 10.90
CA PHE A 358 18.06 0.32 9.75
C PHE A 358 19.47 0.84 10.05
N PHE A 359 19.83 1.17 11.29
CA PHE A 359 21.16 1.70 11.61
C PHE A 359 22.24 0.62 11.51
N THR A 360 22.52 0.25 10.26
CA THR A 360 23.56 -0.73 9.86
C THR A 360 24.06 -0.37 8.46
N GLY A 361 25.35 -0.63 8.19
CA GLY A 361 25.93 -0.33 6.88
C GLY A 361 25.90 1.15 6.55
N GLU A 362 25.30 1.50 5.42
CA GLU A 362 25.25 2.87 4.87
C GLU A 362 24.18 3.77 5.51
N PHE A 363 23.33 3.23 6.38
CA PHE A 363 22.30 4.04 7.02
C PHE A 363 22.86 4.81 8.21
N SER A 364 23.10 6.11 8.02
CA SER A 364 23.80 6.97 8.99
C SER A 364 22.99 7.29 10.24
N GLN A 365 23.67 7.72 11.31
CA GLN A 365 23.02 8.23 12.52
C GLN A 365 22.13 9.44 12.22
N HIS A 366 22.54 10.34 11.33
CA HIS A 366 21.71 11.47 10.87
C HIS A 366 20.39 10.97 10.27
N SER A 367 20.45 9.94 9.45
CA SER A 367 19.28 9.30 8.84
C SER A 367 18.33 8.70 9.89
N VAL A 368 18.85 8.14 10.97
CA VAL A 368 18.04 7.65 12.11
C VAL A 368 17.23 8.79 12.72
N TYR A 369 17.85 9.93 13.00
CA TYR A 369 17.15 11.09 13.58
C TYR A 369 16.13 11.68 12.63
N GLN A 370 16.45 11.82 11.35
CA GLN A 370 15.52 12.37 10.36
C GLN A 370 14.31 11.42 10.13
N THR A 371 14.56 10.12 10.03
CA THR A 371 13.48 9.13 9.90
C THR A 371 12.58 9.11 11.16
N ARG A 372 13.15 9.34 12.36
CA ARG A 372 12.37 9.49 13.62
C ARG A 372 11.37 10.63 13.55
N LEU A 373 11.78 11.79 13.02
CA LEU A 373 10.87 12.95 12.89
C LEU A 373 9.68 12.62 11.96
N ALA A 374 9.94 11.97 10.85
CA ALA A 374 8.87 11.52 9.97
C ALA A 374 7.97 10.48 10.63
N LEU A 375 8.55 9.52 11.38
CA LEU A 375 7.77 8.49 12.08
C LEU A 375 6.89 9.07 13.19
N TRP A 376 7.33 10.08 13.92
CA TRP A 376 6.50 10.80 14.90
C TRP A 376 5.28 11.42 14.23
N ALA A 377 5.50 12.09 13.11
CA ALA A 377 4.43 12.72 12.35
C ALA A 377 3.42 11.65 11.83
N TYR A 378 3.88 10.56 11.24
CA TYR A 378 3.03 9.48 10.78
C TYR A 378 2.30 8.75 11.92
N ALA A 379 2.98 8.49 13.04
CA ALA A 379 2.38 7.82 14.19
C ALA A 379 1.18 8.60 14.73
N SER A 380 1.22 9.94 14.72
CA SER A 380 0.10 10.79 15.13
C SER A 380 -1.17 10.58 14.29
N GLY A 381 -1.03 10.17 13.02
CA GLY A 381 -2.14 9.91 12.10
C GLY A 381 -2.62 8.44 12.08
N LEU A 382 -1.86 7.52 12.67
CA LEU A 382 -2.17 6.09 12.60
C LEU A 382 -3.59 5.74 13.08
N PRO A 383 -4.11 6.25 14.21
CA PRO A 383 -5.48 5.96 14.63
C PRO A 383 -6.50 6.47 13.61
N ALA A 384 -6.29 7.65 13.03
CA ALA A 384 -7.19 8.24 12.05
C ALA A 384 -7.25 7.42 10.76
N LEU A 385 -6.10 6.92 10.28
CA LEU A 385 -6.03 6.06 9.09
C LEU A 385 -6.81 4.75 9.28
N ILE A 386 -6.79 4.18 10.49
CA ILE A 386 -7.57 2.98 10.79
C ILE A 386 -9.04 3.32 10.97
N LEU A 387 -9.38 4.48 11.61
CA LEU A 387 -10.76 4.96 11.73
C LEU A 387 -11.43 5.12 10.36
N ILE A 388 -10.74 5.65 9.36
CA ILE A 388 -11.26 5.75 7.99
C ILE A 388 -11.69 4.37 7.47
N LYS A 389 -10.90 3.32 7.73
CA LYS A 389 -11.20 1.93 7.30
C LYS A 389 -12.37 1.30 8.05
N VAL A 390 -12.76 1.86 9.19
CA VAL A 390 -13.96 1.48 9.96
C VAL A 390 -15.19 2.28 9.53
N LEU A 391 -15.03 3.58 9.32
CA LEU A 391 -16.13 4.50 9.02
C LEU A 391 -16.61 4.41 7.55
N ALA A 392 -15.69 4.21 6.59
CA ALA A 392 -16.04 4.12 5.18
C ALA A 392 -16.98 2.93 4.86
N PRO A 393 -16.79 1.71 5.40
CA PRO A 393 -17.75 0.62 5.30
C PRO A 393 -19.18 0.98 5.75
N GLY A 394 -19.31 1.90 6.71
CA GLY A 394 -20.61 2.43 7.13
C GLY A 394 -21.39 3.16 6.02
N PHE A 395 -20.72 3.66 4.99
CA PHE A 395 -21.36 4.19 3.79
C PHE A 395 -21.51 3.13 2.71
N TYR A 396 -20.48 2.30 2.51
CA TYR A 396 -20.46 1.28 1.46
C TYR A 396 -21.57 0.24 1.64
N ALA A 397 -21.83 -0.17 2.89
CA ALA A 397 -22.94 -1.07 3.23
C ALA A 397 -24.32 -0.53 2.84
N LYS A 398 -24.47 0.79 2.72
CA LYS A 398 -25.66 1.49 2.23
C LYS A 398 -25.55 1.86 0.74
N GLN A 399 -24.60 1.32 0.00
CA GLN A 399 -24.30 1.63 -1.41
C GLN A 399 -23.99 3.13 -1.66
N ASN A 400 -23.65 3.88 -0.63
CA ASN A 400 -23.30 5.29 -0.73
C ASN A 400 -21.77 5.44 -0.91
N ILE A 401 -21.27 5.21 -2.12
CA ILE A 401 -19.85 5.39 -2.47
C ILE A 401 -19.53 6.88 -2.64
N LYS A 402 -20.52 7.69 -3.05
CA LYS A 402 -20.32 9.11 -3.39
C LYS A 402 -19.80 9.95 -2.22
N THR A 403 -20.30 9.72 -1.01
CA THR A 403 -19.91 10.51 0.17
C THR A 403 -18.45 10.30 0.57
N PRO A 404 -17.94 9.06 0.78
CA PRO A 404 -16.53 8.85 1.05
C PRO A 404 -15.60 9.38 -0.04
N VAL A 405 -15.96 9.24 -1.31
CA VAL A 405 -15.16 9.76 -2.44
C VAL A 405 -15.08 11.28 -2.41
N LYS A 406 -16.18 12.01 -2.16
CA LYS A 406 -16.17 13.47 -2.02
C LYS A 406 -15.29 13.92 -0.86
N ILE A 407 -15.38 13.21 0.28
CA ILE A 407 -14.55 13.50 1.45
C ILE A 407 -13.07 13.23 1.13
N ALA A 408 -12.75 12.16 0.42
CA ALA A 408 -11.38 11.86 0.02
C ALA A 408 -10.78 12.93 -0.91
N ILE A 409 -11.56 13.46 -1.88
CA ILE A 409 -11.13 14.56 -2.75
C ILE A 409 -10.90 15.84 -1.92
N LEU A 410 -11.84 16.19 -1.04
CA LEU A 410 -11.68 17.33 -0.14
C LEU A 410 -10.43 17.18 0.73
N THR A 411 -10.21 16.00 1.29
CA THR A 411 -9.03 15.69 2.10
C THR A 411 -7.74 15.84 1.31
N LEU A 412 -7.72 15.42 0.04
CA LEU A 412 -6.58 15.62 -0.84
C LEU A 412 -6.26 17.11 -0.97
N CYS A 413 -7.25 17.96 -1.24
CA CYS A 413 -7.05 19.41 -1.32
C CYS A 413 -6.50 19.98 0.01
N ILE A 414 -7.07 19.56 1.13
CA ILE A 414 -6.61 19.98 2.46
C ILE A 414 -5.16 19.52 2.70
N THR A 415 -4.79 18.30 2.30
CA THR A 415 -3.40 17.82 2.42
C THR A 415 -2.44 18.75 1.68
N GLN A 416 -2.79 19.21 0.46
CA GLN A 416 -1.91 20.11 -0.29
C GLN A 416 -1.80 21.50 0.36
N ILE A 417 -2.89 22.02 0.92
CA ILE A 417 -2.86 23.28 1.69
C ILE A 417 -1.97 23.12 2.93
N LEU A 418 -2.10 22.00 3.65
CA LEU A 418 -1.24 21.70 4.81
C LEU A 418 0.22 21.52 4.39
N ASN A 419 0.51 20.91 3.24
CA ASN A 419 1.87 20.83 2.70
C ASN A 419 2.48 22.22 2.50
N VAL A 420 1.73 23.14 1.88
CA VAL A 420 2.19 24.54 1.72
C VAL A 420 2.47 25.18 3.09
N ILE A 421 1.54 25.06 4.03
CA ILE A 421 1.68 25.67 5.36
C ILE A 421 2.86 25.04 6.14
N LEU A 422 2.89 23.73 6.27
CA LEU A 422 3.86 23.05 7.14
C LEU A 422 5.25 22.99 6.52
N VAL A 423 5.35 22.80 5.21
CA VAL A 423 6.64 22.65 4.53
C VAL A 423 7.22 23.99 4.13
N LEU A 424 6.44 24.85 3.44
CA LEU A 424 6.96 26.10 2.88
C LEU A 424 6.91 27.27 3.87
N LEU A 425 5.84 27.41 4.66
CA LEU A 425 5.70 28.54 5.59
C LEU A 425 6.34 28.26 6.96
N LEU A 426 6.12 27.06 7.53
CA LEU A 426 6.65 26.69 8.84
C LEU A 426 8.00 25.94 8.78
N ASN A 427 8.46 25.60 7.58
CA ASN A 427 9.74 24.94 7.33
C ASN A 427 9.95 23.63 8.11
N PHE A 428 8.88 22.83 8.29
CA PHE A 428 8.96 21.51 8.93
C PHE A 428 9.55 20.44 8.03
N GLN A 429 9.97 20.81 6.83
CA GLN A 429 10.62 19.93 5.85
C GLN A 429 9.83 18.61 5.63
N HIS A 430 10.52 17.45 5.56
CA HIS A 430 9.91 16.14 5.34
C HIS A 430 8.95 15.71 6.48
N MET A 431 9.22 16.13 7.74
CA MET A 431 8.27 15.94 8.84
C MET A 431 6.93 16.64 8.56
N GLY A 432 6.96 17.82 7.92
CA GLY A 432 5.76 18.56 7.52
C GLY A 432 4.89 17.78 6.54
N LEU A 433 5.49 17.07 5.58
CA LEU A 433 4.75 16.21 4.64
C LEU A 433 4.05 15.05 5.35
N ALA A 434 4.76 14.37 6.26
CA ALA A 434 4.20 13.28 7.05
C ALA A 434 3.06 13.78 7.97
N LEU A 435 3.24 14.96 8.58
CA LEU A 435 2.25 15.59 9.46
C LEU A 435 1.01 16.03 8.68
N SER A 436 1.17 16.57 7.47
CA SER A 436 0.05 16.94 6.59
C SER A 436 -0.86 15.76 6.31
N ILE A 437 -0.27 14.59 5.97
CA ILE A 437 -1.02 13.35 5.74
C ILE A 437 -1.77 12.94 7.01
N SER A 438 -1.13 13.01 8.16
CA SER A 438 -1.69 12.63 9.45
C SER A 438 -2.86 13.53 9.87
N LEU A 439 -2.70 14.85 9.75
CA LEU A 439 -3.77 15.82 10.04
C LEU A 439 -4.93 15.66 9.07
N ALA A 440 -4.64 15.50 7.79
CA ALA A 440 -5.67 15.27 6.79
C ALA A 440 -6.43 13.94 7.03
N ALA A 441 -5.78 12.90 7.54
CA ALA A 441 -6.44 11.66 7.93
C ALA A 441 -7.43 11.88 9.09
N TRP A 442 -7.07 12.68 10.10
CA TRP A 442 -7.97 13.06 11.19
C TRP A 442 -9.17 13.87 10.68
N ILE A 443 -8.95 14.81 9.76
CA ILE A 443 -10.02 15.60 9.14
C ILE A 443 -10.95 14.70 8.33
N ASN A 444 -10.39 13.74 7.57
CA ASN A 444 -11.17 12.75 6.81
C ASN A 444 -12.06 11.90 7.74
N ALA A 445 -11.45 11.30 8.78
CA ALA A 445 -12.17 10.51 9.77
C ALA A 445 -13.27 11.33 10.45
N GLY A 446 -12.98 12.60 10.81
CA GLY A 446 -13.94 13.52 11.38
C GLY A 446 -15.13 13.82 10.46
N PHE A 447 -14.88 14.10 9.18
CA PHE A 447 -15.96 14.30 8.19
C PHE A 447 -16.79 13.03 7.96
N LEU A 448 -16.16 11.87 7.88
CA LEU A 448 -16.88 10.59 7.75
C LEU A 448 -17.78 10.36 8.98
N PHE A 449 -17.24 10.54 10.18
CA PHE A 449 -17.99 10.41 11.43
C PHE A 449 -19.17 11.40 11.50
N PHE A 450 -18.93 12.68 11.21
CA PHE A 450 -19.97 13.69 11.20
C PHE A 450 -21.11 13.37 10.22
N LYS A 451 -20.74 12.94 9.01
CA LYS A 451 -21.74 12.55 7.99
C LYS A 451 -22.53 11.28 8.36
N LEU A 452 -21.90 10.29 9.01
CA LEU A 452 -22.62 9.12 9.54
C LEU A 452 -23.67 9.55 10.59
N ASN A 453 -23.32 10.45 11.47
CA ASN A 453 -24.25 11.01 12.46
C ASN A 453 -25.38 11.81 11.79
N GLN A 454 -25.06 12.69 10.84
CA GLN A 454 -26.05 13.51 10.13
C GLN A 454 -27.08 12.66 9.39
N HIS A 455 -26.64 11.53 8.80
CA HIS A 455 -27.53 10.61 8.09
C HIS A 455 -28.21 9.59 9.00
N LYS A 456 -28.13 9.74 10.33
CA LYS A 456 -28.68 8.80 11.32
C LYS A 456 -28.26 7.35 11.05
N VAL A 457 -27.02 7.17 10.61
CA VAL A 457 -26.41 5.85 10.38
C VAL A 457 -25.76 5.35 11.68
N TYR A 458 -25.16 6.25 12.42
CA TYR A 458 -24.58 6.04 13.73
C TYR A 458 -25.31 6.98 14.72
N PHE A 459 -26.22 6.45 15.50
CA PHE A 459 -27.11 7.25 16.34
C PHE A 459 -27.29 6.71 17.78
N ASN A 460 -26.93 5.45 18.02
CA ASN A 460 -27.14 4.81 19.32
C ASN A 460 -25.79 4.65 20.04
N TYR A 461 -25.30 5.76 20.61
CA TYR A 461 -24.11 5.76 21.45
C TYR A 461 -24.36 6.52 22.75
N SER A 462 -23.82 5.99 23.84
CA SER A 462 -23.89 6.63 25.15
C SER A 462 -22.64 7.46 25.40
N VAL A 463 -22.81 8.77 25.58
CA VAL A 463 -21.69 9.69 25.88
C VAL A 463 -21.02 9.28 27.19
N ALA A 464 -21.78 8.86 28.22
CA ALA A 464 -21.25 8.43 29.49
C ALA A 464 -20.37 7.16 29.37
N GLU A 465 -20.77 6.21 28.53
CA GLU A 465 -19.96 5.02 28.24
C GLU A 465 -18.67 5.35 27.50
N TRP A 466 -18.73 6.28 26.55
CA TRP A 466 -17.55 6.77 25.84
C TRP A 466 -16.58 7.48 26.78
N ILE A 467 -17.06 8.33 27.69
CA ILE A 467 -16.22 9.00 28.70
C ILE A 467 -15.54 7.95 29.58
N LYS A 468 -16.29 6.98 30.11
CA LYS A 468 -15.72 5.89 30.91
C LYS A 468 -14.67 5.09 30.13
N PHE A 469 -14.97 4.77 28.86
CA PHE A 469 -14.03 4.07 27.97
C PHE A 469 -12.75 4.87 27.78
N LEU A 470 -12.86 6.16 27.42
CA LEU A 470 -11.71 7.03 27.18
C LEU A 470 -10.86 7.23 28.44
N LEU A 471 -11.47 7.41 29.62
CA LEU A 471 -10.73 7.53 30.87
C LEU A 471 -9.89 6.26 31.15
N LYS A 472 -10.49 5.08 31.02
CA LYS A 472 -9.77 3.82 31.19
C LYS A 472 -8.64 3.66 30.16
N LEU A 473 -8.93 4.00 28.91
CA LEU A 473 -7.94 3.96 27.83
C LEU A 473 -6.78 4.90 28.11
N LEU A 474 -7.04 6.15 28.46
CA LEU A 474 -6.01 7.14 28.78
C LEU A 474 -5.15 6.72 29.97
N THR A 475 -5.74 6.12 31.00
CA THR A 475 -4.98 5.57 32.14
C THR A 475 -4.04 4.47 31.70
N ALA A 476 -4.51 3.53 30.86
CA ALA A 476 -3.69 2.43 30.35
C ALA A 476 -2.56 2.94 29.43
N LEU A 477 -2.85 3.94 28.60
CA LEU A 477 -1.87 4.59 27.73
C LEU A 477 -0.81 5.35 28.54
N ALA A 478 -1.22 6.06 29.61
CA ALA A 478 -0.30 6.79 30.47
C ALA A 478 0.69 5.86 31.19
N LEU A 479 0.19 4.75 31.76
CA LEU A 479 1.06 3.77 32.44
C LEU A 479 1.97 3.02 31.45
N MET A 480 1.46 2.65 30.29
CA MET A 480 2.28 2.07 29.20
C MET A 480 3.38 3.06 28.79
N SER A 481 3.02 4.32 28.51
CA SER A 481 3.99 5.33 28.10
C SER A 481 5.06 5.59 29.17
N ALA A 482 4.66 5.70 30.43
CA ALA A 482 5.60 5.85 31.54
C ALA A 482 6.57 4.67 31.64
N SER A 483 6.06 3.44 31.54
CA SER A 483 6.91 2.24 31.55
C SER A 483 7.88 2.19 30.36
N LEU A 484 7.43 2.57 29.16
CA LEU A 484 8.28 2.64 27.98
C LEU A 484 9.37 3.71 28.13
N PHE A 485 9.03 4.93 28.58
CA PHE A 485 10.01 6.00 28.80
C PHE A 485 11.09 5.62 29.80
N LEU A 486 10.71 4.94 30.89
CA LEU A 486 11.67 4.47 31.89
C LEU A 486 12.63 3.41 31.36
N LEU A 487 12.17 2.53 30.47
CA LEU A 487 12.95 1.41 29.94
C LEU A 487 13.79 1.79 28.70
N VAL A 488 13.33 2.75 27.90
CA VAL A 488 14.03 3.18 26.68
C VAL A 488 15.39 3.80 27.06
N GLY A 489 15.43 4.68 28.06
CA GLY A 489 16.66 5.39 28.44
C GLY A 489 17.08 6.44 27.41
N SER A 490 18.37 6.77 27.35
CA SER A 490 18.90 7.78 26.43
C SER A 490 19.08 7.27 25.01
N ASP A 491 18.96 8.15 24.02
CA ASP A 491 19.17 7.86 22.60
C ASP A 491 20.56 7.25 22.35
N GLU A 492 21.59 7.78 23.03
CA GLU A 492 22.96 7.31 22.90
C GLU A 492 23.12 5.83 23.30
N SER A 493 22.39 5.40 24.34
CA SER A 493 22.42 4.01 24.80
C SER A 493 21.95 3.00 23.74
N TRP A 494 21.21 3.44 22.72
CA TRP A 494 20.77 2.62 21.59
C TRP A 494 21.76 2.64 20.43
N LEU A 495 22.46 3.75 20.22
CA LEU A 495 23.37 3.89 19.09
C LEU A 495 24.73 3.23 19.34
N GLN A 496 25.15 3.10 20.61
CA GLN A 496 26.45 2.54 20.97
C GLN A 496 26.49 1.00 21.07
N ILE A 497 25.34 0.35 21.23
CA ILE A 497 25.26 -1.12 21.37
C ILE A 497 25.12 -1.81 20.00
N THR A 498 25.47 -3.10 19.94
CA THR A 498 25.38 -3.91 18.72
C THR A 498 23.92 -4.12 18.27
N GLN A 499 23.73 -4.44 17.00
CA GLN A 499 22.39 -4.68 16.44
C GLN A 499 21.61 -5.78 17.18
N ILE A 500 22.31 -6.87 17.57
CA ILE A 500 21.69 -7.98 18.32
C ILE A 500 21.24 -7.50 19.69
N GLN A 501 22.07 -6.74 20.39
CA GLN A 501 21.71 -6.17 21.71
C GLN A 501 20.52 -5.21 21.60
N ARG A 502 20.48 -4.36 20.53
CA ARG A 502 19.31 -3.52 20.24
C ARG A 502 18.05 -4.35 20.06
N ALA A 503 18.13 -5.42 19.26
CA ALA A 503 16.99 -6.29 18.98
C ALA A 503 16.43 -6.95 20.25
N ILE A 504 17.33 -7.49 21.11
CA ILE A 504 16.92 -8.13 22.39
C ILE A 504 16.29 -7.09 23.33
N LYS A 505 16.95 -5.91 23.48
CA LYS A 505 16.46 -4.83 24.34
C LYS A 505 15.10 -4.31 23.83
N LEU A 506 14.98 -4.06 22.53
CA LEU A 506 13.72 -3.60 21.91
C LEU A 506 12.59 -4.59 22.12
N PHE A 507 12.83 -5.88 21.89
CA PHE A 507 11.85 -6.93 22.10
C PHE A 507 11.37 -6.98 23.56
N GLY A 508 12.30 -6.89 24.52
CA GLY A 508 11.96 -6.81 25.94
C GLY A 508 11.11 -5.60 26.28
N VAL A 509 11.47 -4.42 25.79
CA VAL A 509 10.73 -3.17 26.03
C VAL A 509 9.32 -3.24 25.42
N ILE A 510 9.18 -3.76 24.21
CA ILE A 510 7.87 -3.95 23.56
C ILE A 510 6.98 -4.90 24.39
N ILE A 511 7.52 -6.04 24.84
CA ILE A 511 6.76 -7.00 25.66
C ILE A 511 6.28 -6.34 26.95
N VAL A 512 7.15 -5.61 27.65
CA VAL A 512 6.75 -4.91 28.88
C VAL A 512 5.65 -3.88 28.60
N GLY A 513 5.77 -3.09 27.54
CA GLY A 513 4.74 -2.14 27.13
C GLY A 513 3.39 -2.81 26.89
N ILE A 514 3.37 -3.91 26.14
CA ILE A 514 2.16 -4.71 25.88
C ILE A 514 1.58 -5.26 27.17
N LEU A 515 2.40 -5.84 28.04
CA LEU A 515 1.94 -6.42 29.32
C LEU A 515 1.36 -5.35 30.25
N VAL A 516 2.04 -4.21 30.39
CA VAL A 516 1.55 -3.09 31.22
C VAL A 516 0.21 -2.56 30.68
N TYR A 517 0.10 -2.38 29.37
CA TYR A 517 -1.12 -1.91 28.74
C TYR A 517 -2.32 -2.85 29.01
N PHE A 518 -2.18 -4.12 28.66
CA PHE A 518 -3.27 -5.08 28.83
C PHE A 518 -3.56 -5.42 30.29
N ALA A 519 -2.53 -5.48 31.16
CA ALA A 519 -2.73 -5.65 32.60
C ALA A 519 -3.52 -4.49 33.19
N THR A 520 -3.20 -3.24 32.81
CA THR A 520 -3.94 -2.04 33.26
C THR A 520 -5.39 -2.11 32.81
N LEU A 521 -5.65 -2.43 31.55
CA LEU A 521 -7.02 -2.58 31.04
C LEU A 521 -7.79 -3.66 31.82
N PHE A 522 -7.12 -4.79 32.10
CA PHE A 522 -7.73 -5.88 32.85
C PHE A 522 -8.11 -5.46 34.28
N VAL A 523 -7.21 -4.73 34.99
CA VAL A 523 -7.47 -4.17 36.33
C VAL A 523 -8.61 -3.16 36.29
N LEU A 524 -8.70 -2.34 35.25
CA LEU A 524 -9.78 -1.37 35.04
C LEU A 524 -11.11 -2.01 34.62
N GLY A 525 -11.16 -3.34 34.58
CA GLY A 525 -12.39 -4.11 34.35
C GLY A 525 -12.71 -4.39 32.90
N PHE A 526 -11.78 -4.20 31.95
CA PHE A 526 -11.94 -4.73 30.61
C PHE A 526 -11.76 -6.25 30.61
N ARG A 527 -12.64 -6.96 29.95
CA ARG A 527 -12.60 -8.42 29.80
C ARG A 527 -12.55 -8.80 28.32
N LEU A 528 -11.93 -9.93 28.01
CA LEU A 528 -11.91 -10.48 26.64
C LEU A 528 -13.30 -10.70 26.06
N LYS A 529 -14.32 -10.92 26.89
CA LYS A 529 -15.72 -11.03 26.45
C LYS A 529 -16.27 -9.69 25.91
N ASP A 530 -15.76 -8.55 26.37
CA ASP A 530 -16.23 -7.21 25.92
C ASP A 530 -15.84 -6.95 24.45
N PHE A 531 -14.86 -7.72 23.95
CA PHE A 531 -14.40 -7.67 22.55
C PHE A 531 -14.97 -8.79 21.69
N LYS A 532 -15.49 -9.87 22.32
CA LYS A 532 -16.17 -10.93 21.59
C LYS A 532 -17.58 -10.46 21.23
N ARG A 533 -17.80 -10.22 19.96
CA ARG A 533 -19.13 -10.07 19.41
C ARG A 533 -19.46 -11.34 18.64
N HIS A 534 -20.56 -12.01 19.01
CA HIS A 534 -21.12 -13.06 18.18
C HIS A 534 -21.78 -12.40 16.98
N VAL A 535 -21.14 -12.51 15.81
CA VAL A 535 -21.66 -12.05 14.52
C VAL A 535 -22.71 -13.02 14.03
#